data_3299e269aae3d42b66b5de58b3884214
#
_entry.id   3299e269aae3d42b66b5de58b3884214
#
_cell.length_a   1.000
_cell.length_b   1.000
_cell.length_c   1.000
_cell.angle_alpha   90.00
_cell.angle_beta   90.00
_cell.angle_gamma   90.00
#
_symmetry.space_group_name_H-M   'P 1'
#
loop_
_entity.id
_entity.type
_entity.pdbx_description
1 polymer ?
#
loop_
_entity_poly.entity_id
_entity_poly.type
_entity_poly.pdbx_seq_one_letter_code
_entity_poly.pdbx_strand_id
1 'polypeptide(L)'
;HYKAVAAPSSSTVFNGVLRVEQDAQETNAFQKSSNLMLDQPGSGIPSGKVHAKPELQILADNVRCSHGATMGRLQEDAVFYLRSRGVPQDEARRILTLAFALEIVDLVPDEVLRQQMQNTLEALPSF
;
A
#
# COMPACT_ATOMS: atom_id res chain seq x y z
N HIS A 1 8.32 -4.15 2.63
CA HIS A 1 7.14 -3.65 1.92
C HIS A 1 6.33 -2.71 2.80
N TYR A 2 5.84 -1.65 2.23
CA TYR A 2 4.98 -0.66 2.88
C TYR A 2 3.75 -0.40 1.98
N LYS A 3 2.58 -0.34 2.60
CA LYS A 3 1.36 0.10 1.92
C LYS A 3 0.66 1.17 2.74
N ALA A 4 0.13 2.17 2.06
CA ALA A 4 -0.68 3.20 2.68
C ALA A 4 -1.96 3.44 1.89
N VAL A 5 -3.03 3.68 2.62
CA VAL A 5 -4.29 4.21 2.09
C VAL A 5 -4.46 5.61 2.64
N ALA A 6 -4.44 6.59 1.76
CA ALA A 6 -4.69 7.98 2.11
C ALA A 6 -6.18 8.28 1.93
N ALA A 7 -6.90 8.38 3.03
CA ALA A 7 -8.31 8.78 3.04
C ALA A 7 -8.49 10.22 2.54
N PRO A 8 -9.70 10.62 2.12
CA PRO A 8 -9.99 11.99 1.73
C PRO A 8 -9.53 12.99 2.80
N SER A 9 -8.89 14.07 2.37
CA SER A 9 -8.37 15.15 3.23
C SER A 9 -7.28 14.72 4.24
N SER A 10 -6.73 13.51 4.11
CA SER A 10 -5.60 13.04 4.91
C SER A 10 -4.25 13.30 4.24
N SER A 11 -3.19 13.23 5.02
CA SER A 11 -1.82 13.26 4.51
C SER A 11 -1.01 12.12 5.12
N THR A 12 -0.40 11.33 4.27
CA THR A 12 0.47 10.22 4.67
C THR A 12 1.90 10.54 4.28
N VAL A 13 2.82 10.35 5.21
CA VAL A 13 4.26 10.53 4.98
C VAL A 13 4.96 9.21 5.25
N PHE A 14 5.74 8.75 4.27
CA PHE A 14 6.62 7.60 4.40
C PHE A 14 8.06 8.01 4.13
N ASN A 15 8.93 7.89 5.13
CA ASN A 15 10.37 8.01 4.99
C ASN A 15 10.99 6.66 5.32
N GLY A 16 11.54 5.98 4.33
CA GLY A 16 12.17 4.68 4.50
C GLY A 16 13.63 4.73 4.07
N VAL A 17 14.54 4.32 4.97
CA VAL A 17 15.96 4.19 4.65
C VAL A 17 16.34 2.72 4.70
N LEU A 18 16.90 2.21 3.60
CA LEU A 18 17.55 0.92 3.55
C LEU A 18 19.06 1.18 3.55
N ARG A 19 19.72 0.79 4.64
CA ARG A 19 21.17 0.94 4.79
C ARG A 19 21.85 -0.41 4.71
N VAL A 20 22.89 -0.50 3.88
CA VAL A 20 23.74 -1.68 3.72
C VAL A 20 25.14 -1.29 4.16
N GLU A 21 25.61 -1.92 5.23
CA GLU A 21 26.94 -1.67 5.79
C GLU A 21 28.04 -2.24 4.90
N GLN A 22 29.27 -1.75 5.06
CA GLN A 22 30.40 -2.11 4.22
C GLN A 22 30.70 -3.61 4.20
N ASP A 23 30.51 -4.28 5.33
CA ASP A 23 30.78 -5.72 5.47
C ASP A 23 29.60 -6.60 5.02
N ALA A 24 28.44 -6.00 4.71
CA ALA A 24 27.25 -6.72 4.29
C ALA A 24 27.27 -7.00 2.77
N GLN A 25 28.33 -7.68 2.32
CA GLN A 25 28.46 -8.08 0.91
C GLN A 25 27.41 -9.14 0.54
N GLU A 26 27.09 -9.23 -0.76
CA GLU A 26 26.06 -10.13 -1.31
C GLU A 26 24.62 -9.85 -0.82
N THR A 27 24.39 -8.72 -0.19
CA THR A 27 23.04 -8.31 0.21
C THR A 27 22.12 -8.20 -1.00
N ASN A 28 20.95 -8.84 -0.91
CA ASN A 28 19.87 -8.69 -1.85
C ASN A 28 18.66 -8.11 -1.11
N ALA A 29 18.41 -6.82 -1.31
CA ALA A 29 17.37 -6.10 -0.59
C ALA A 29 16.59 -5.15 -1.50
N PHE A 30 15.29 -5.05 -1.25
CA PHE A 30 14.48 -4.06 -1.93
C PHE A 30 13.43 -3.46 -1.00
N GLN A 31 13.13 -2.19 -1.23
CA GLN A 31 12.12 -1.44 -0.53
C GLN A 31 11.00 -1.06 -1.50
N LYS A 32 9.78 -1.46 -1.20
CA LYS A 32 8.59 -1.12 -2.00
C LYS A 32 7.58 -0.37 -1.16
N SER A 33 7.22 0.83 -1.62
CA SER A 33 6.11 1.62 -1.10
C SER A 33 4.98 1.67 -2.13
N SER A 34 3.80 1.17 -1.77
CA SER A 34 2.61 1.21 -2.62
C SER A 34 1.53 2.01 -1.92
N ASN A 35 1.03 3.04 -2.58
CA ASN A 35 0.16 4.03 -1.95
C ASN A 35 -1.12 4.18 -2.77
N LEU A 36 -2.26 4.11 -2.10
CA LEU A 36 -3.59 4.30 -2.67
C LEU A 36 -4.17 5.60 -2.13
N MET A 37 -4.53 6.51 -3.02
CA MET A 37 -5.21 7.76 -2.67
C MET A 37 -6.70 7.61 -2.96
N LEU A 38 -7.51 7.85 -1.94
CA LEU A 38 -8.96 7.83 -2.07
C LEU A 38 -9.46 9.24 -2.40
N ASP A 39 -10.49 9.30 -3.23
CA ASP A 39 -11.20 10.51 -3.58
C ASP A 39 -12.40 10.73 -2.65
N GLN A 40 -12.84 11.97 -2.57
CA GLN A 40 -14.12 12.26 -1.92
C GLN A 40 -15.26 11.61 -2.70
N PRO A 41 -16.25 11.04 -2.02
CA PRO A 41 -17.41 10.46 -2.68
C PRO A 41 -18.03 11.42 -3.68
N GLY A 42 -18.15 10.98 -4.93
CA GLY A 42 -18.77 11.75 -6.01
C GLY A 42 -17.88 12.81 -6.69
N SER A 43 -16.67 13.09 -6.21
CA SER A 43 -15.79 14.09 -6.82
C SER A 43 -14.91 13.52 -7.95
N GLY A 44 -14.55 12.25 -7.89
CA GLY A 44 -13.57 11.62 -8.78
C GLY A 44 -12.15 12.20 -8.67
N ILE A 45 -11.93 13.11 -7.73
CA ILE A 45 -10.63 13.78 -7.52
C ILE A 45 -10.06 13.33 -6.19
N PRO A 46 -8.84 12.73 -6.14
CA PRO A 46 -8.20 12.40 -4.89
C PRO A 46 -7.97 13.65 -4.06
N SER A 47 -8.38 13.60 -2.81
CA SER A 47 -8.10 14.65 -1.84
C SER A 47 -7.10 14.21 -0.76
N GLY A 48 -6.78 12.91 -0.69
CA GLY A 48 -5.68 12.39 0.10
C GLY A 48 -4.32 12.75 -0.51
N LYS A 49 -3.33 13.03 0.34
CA LYS A 49 -1.96 13.33 -0.06
C LYS A 49 -1.01 12.24 0.42
N VAL A 50 -0.07 11.85 -0.43
CA VAL A 50 0.99 10.89 -0.08
C VAL A 50 2.35 11.49 -0.40
N HIS A 51 3.24 11.45 0.58
CA HIS A 51 4.64 11.80 0.43
C HIS A 51 5.48 10.57 0.76
N ALA A 52 6.02 9.92 -0.27
CA ALA A 52 6.88 8.75 -0.09
C ALA A 52 8.31 9.09 -0.49
N LYS A 53 9.24 8.93 0.47
CA LYS A 53 10.67 9.14 0.27
C LYS A 53 11.43 7.86 0.63
N PRO A 54 11.52 6.88 -0.30
CA PRO A 54 12.43 5.77 -0.13
C PRO A 54 13.87 6.22 -0.41
N GLU A 55 14.82 5.77 0.41
CA GLU A 55 16.23 6.12 0.32
C GLU A 55 17.10 4.85 0.46
N LEU A 56 18.18 4.78 -0.32
CA LEU A 56 19.20 3.74 -0.22
C LEU A 56 20.52 4.36 0.25
N GLN A 57 21.12 3.78 1.27
CA GLN A 57 22.47 4.09 1.76
C GLN A 57 23.31 2.82 1.65
N ILE A 58 24.09 2.70 0.56
CA ILE A 58 24.82 1.48 0.25
C ILE A 58 26.31 1.75 0.42
N LEU A 59 26.94 1.05 1.37
CA LEU A 59 28.35 1.15 1.68
C LEU A 59 29.15 -0.08 1.20
N ALA A 60 28.47 -1.15 0.78
CA ALA A 60 29.06 -2.35 0.21
C ALA A 60 29.07 -2.31 -1.32
N ASP A 61 30.04 -2.97 -1.96
CA ASP A 61 30.22 -2.93 -3.42
C ASP A 61 29.47 -4.05 -4.16
N ASN A 62 29.43 -5.25 -3.59
CA ASN A 62 28.83 -6.43 -4.21
C ASN A 62 27.43 -6.68 -3.65
N VAL A 63 26.44 -5.90 -4.09
CA VAL A 63 25.06 -6.01 -3.59
C VAL A 63 24.03 -5.78 -4.71
N ARG A 64 22.79 -6.26 -4.47
CA ARG A 64 21.63 -6.00 -5.31
C ARG A 64 20.56 -5.29 -4.48
N CYS A 65 20.51 -3.98 -4.59
CA CYS A 65 19.57 -3.17 -3.84
C CYS A 65 18.75 -2.30 -4.77
N SER A 66 17.46 -2.20 -4.48
CA SER A 66 16.55 -1.33 -5.21
C SER A 66 15.46 -0.76 -4.31
N HIS A 67 14.88 0.33 -4.74
CA HIS A 67 13.68 0.86 -4.13
C HIS A 67 12.67 1.30 -5.18
N GLY A 68 11.40 1.41 -4.78
CA GLY A 68 10.35 1.92 -5.63
C GLY A 68 9.17 2.44 -4.81
N ALA A 69 8.53 3.46 -5.33
CA ALA A 69 7.27 3.97 -4.79
C ALA A 69 6.24 4.07 -5.91
N THR A 70 5.02 3.63 -5.62
CA THR A 70 3.88 3.78 -6.51
C THR A 70 2.79 4.58 -5.82
N MET A 71 2.12 5.42 -6.58
CA MET A 71 0.96 6.18 -6.15
C MET A 71 -0.16 5.91 -7.14
N GLY A 72 -1.30 5.46 -6.64
CA GLY A 72 -2.43 5.06 -7.46
C GLY A 72 -3.76 5.52 -6.89
N ARG A 73 -4.80 5.26 -7.65
CA ARG A 73 -6.20 5.44 -7.31
C ARG A 73 -6.94 4.13 -7.50
N LEU A 74 -8.14 4.03 -6.97
CA LEU A 74 -9.03 2.95 -7.34
C LEU A 74 -9.31 3.01 -8.85
N GLN A 75 -9.24 1.85 -9.49
CA GLN A 75 -9.58 1.75 -10.92
C GLN A 75 -11.10 1.83 -11.07
N GLU A 76 -11.58 2.84 -11.76
CA GLU A 76 -13.01 3.04 -11.97
C GLU A 76 -13.66 1.90 -12.75
N ASP A 77 -12.93 1.25 -13.65
CA ASP A 77 -13.39 0.06 -14.35
C ASP A 77 -13.65 -1.11 -13.40
N ALA A 78 -12.82 -1.29 -12.37
CA ALA A 78 -13.04 -2.31 -11.35
C ALA A 78 -14.26 -1.97 -10.46
N VAL A 79 -14.42 -0.71 -10.10
CA VAL A 79 -15.61 -0.24 -9.39
C VAL A 79 -16.87 -0.47 -10.24
N PHE A 80 -16.84 -0.10 -11.52
CA PHE A 80 -17.94 -0.32 -12.45
C PHE A 80 -18.28 -1.80 -12.60
N TYR A 81 -17.27 -2.66 -12.71
CA TYR A 81 -17.48 -4.11 -12.80
C TYR A 81 -18.24 -4.66 -11.60
N LEU A 82 -17.86 -4.30 -10.39
CA LEU A 82 -18.54 -4.74 -9.17
C LEU A 82 -20.00 -4.19 -9.13
N ARG A 83 -20.17 -2.94 -9.50
CA ARG A 83 -21.50 -2.31 -9.58
C ARG A 83 -22.42 -3.00 -10.59
N SER A 84 -21.91 -3.40 -11.74
CA SER A 84 -22.67 -4.15 -12.75
C SER A 84 -23.14 -5.52 -12.26
N ARG A 85 -22.53 -6.02 -11.18
CA ARG A 85 -22.91 -7.26 -10.47
C ARG A 85 -23.84 -7.01 -9.28
N GLY A 86 -24.31 -5.78 -9.08
CA GLY A 86 -25.24 -5.43 -8.02
C GLY A 86 -24.59 -4.99 -6.71
N VAL A 87 -23.26 -4.84 -6.65
CA VAL A 87 -22.59 -4.31 -5.46
C VAL A 87 -22.77 -2.79 -5.39
N PRO A 88 -23.25 -2.23 -4.26
CA PRO A 88 -23.33 -0.78 -4.09
C PRO A 88 -21.97 -0.11 -4.27
N GLN A 89 -21.97 1.15 -4.71
CA GLN A 89 -20.73 1.88 -5.04
C GLN A 89 -19.75 1.95 -3.86
N ASP A 90 -20.24 2.30 -2.69
CA ASP A 90 -19.40 2.45 -1.49
C ASP A 90 -18.80 1.10 -1.07
N GLU A 91 -19.60 0.03 -1.16
CA GLU A 91 -19.13 -1.31 -0.87
C GLU A 91 -18.12 -1.81 -1.92
N ALA A 92 -18.31 -1.49 -3.19
CA ALA A 92 -17.34 -1.82 -4.25
C ALA A 92 -15.98 -1.13 -3.99
N ARG A 93 -16.00 0.14 -3.57
CA ARG A 93 -14.78 0.89 -3.21
C ARG A 93 -14.14 0.31 -1.97
N ARG A 94 -14.92 -0.05 -0.96
CA ARG A 94 -14.43 -0.70 0.26
C ARG A 94 -13.74 -2.02 -0.04
N ILE A 95 -14.35 -2.88 -0.85
CA ILE A 95 -13.78 -4.18 -1.26
C ILE A 95 -12.43 -3.99 -1.95
N LEU A 96 -12.33 -3.07 -2.91
CA LEU A 96 -11.09 -2.82 -3.65
C LEU A 96 -10.00 -2.20 -2.76
N THR A 97 -10.36 -1.32 -1.84
CA THR A 97 -9.42 -0.73 -0.88
C THR A 97 -8.89 -1.80 0.08
N LEU A 98 -9.78 -2.65 0.59
CA LEU A 98 -9.41 -3.76 1.47
C LEU A 98 -8.50 -4.77 0.73
N ALA A 99 -8.85 -5.13 -0.48
CA ALA A 99 -8.02 -6.02 -1.31
C ALA A 99 -6.60 -5.47 -1.50
N PHE A 100 -6.47 -4.15 -1.78
CA PHE A 100 -5.17 -3.49 -1.84
C PHE A 100 -4.39 -3.61 -0.52
N ALA A 101 -5.05 -3.40 0.62
CA ALA A 101 -4.40 -3.49 1.94
C ALA A 101 -4.00 -4.94 2.27
N LEU A 102 -4.82 -5.92 1.95
CA LEU A 102 -4.59 -7.33 2.26
C LEU A 102 -3.38 -7.93 1.54
N GLU A 103 -2.99 -7.42 0.38
CA GLU A 103 -1.81 -7.92 -0.35
C GLU A 103 -0.50 -7.88 0.49
N ILE A 104 -0.37 -6.98 1.48
CA ILE A 104 0.81 -6.97 2.36
C ILE A 104 0.69 -8.00 3.47
N VAL A 105 -0.54 -8.30 3.89
CA VAL A 105 -0.85 -9.31 4.90
C VAL A 105 -0.51 -10.71 4.39
N ASP A 106 -0.73 -10.96 3.09
CA ASP A 106 -0.38 -12.23 2.45
C ASP A 106 1.12 -12.54 2.46
N LEU A 107 1.96 -11.53 2.65
CA LEU A 107 3.42 -11.70 2.79
C LEU A 107 3.87 -12.14 4.19
N VAL A 108 2.96 -12.14 5.16
CA VAL A 108 3.26 -12.55 6.53
C VAL A 108 3.29 -14.08 6.62
N PRO A 109 4.45 -14.69 6.95
CA PRO A 109 4.57 -16.15 6.93
C PRO A 109 3.83 -16.85 8.08
N ASP A 110 3.65 -16.15 9.20
CA ASP A 110 2.94 -16.68 10.37
C ASP A 110 1.43 -16.61 10.16
N GLU A 111 0.77 -17.78 10.19
CA GLU A 111 -0.66 -17.91 9.91
C GLU A 111 -1.52 -17.21 10.98
N VAL A 112 -1.14 -17.32 12.25
CA VAL A 112 -1.92 -16.73 13.35
C VAL A 112 -1.87 -15.21 13.27
N LEU A 113 -0.68 -14.66 13.05
CA LEU A 113 -0.50 -13.22 12.88
C LEU A 113 -1.21 -12.70 11.63
N ARG A 114 -1.12 -13.43 10.52
CA ARG A 114 -1.81 -13.10 9.26
C ARG A 114 -3.32 -13.01 9.48
N GLN A 115 -3.92 -14.00 10.14
CA GLN A 115 -5.35 -14.01 10.42
C GLN A 115 -5.76 -12.85 11.34
N GLN A 116 -4.96 -12.54 12.37
CA GLN A 116 -5.23 -11.40 13.24
C GLN A 116 -5.18 -10.07 12.48
N MET A 117 -4.20 -9.88 11.61
CA MET A 117 -4.07 -8.68 10.77
C MET A 117 -5.25 -8.55 9.80
N GLN A 118 -5.65 -9.65 9.17
CA GLN A 118 -6.81 -9.70 8.29
C GLN A 118 -8.09 -9.28 9.02
N ASN A 119 -8.38 -9.91 10.14
CA ASN A 119 -9.55 -9.59 10.96
C ASN A 119 -9.56 -8.11 11.40
N THR A 120 -8.38 -7.57 11.73
CA THR A 120 -8.25 -6.16 12.12
C THR A 120 -8.58 -5.24 10.95
N LEU A 121 -8.08 -5.53 9.74
CA LEU A 121 -8.34 -4.72 8.55
C LEU A 121 -9.82 -4.78 8.14
N GLU A 122 -10.44 -5.96 8.20
CA GLU A 122 -11.85 -6.15 7.87
C GLU A 122 -12.79 -5.43 8.85
N ALA A 123 -12.38 -5.29 10.11
CA ALA A 123 -13.12 -4.58 11.15
C ALA A 123 -13.00 -3.04 11.08
N LEU A 124 -12.09 -2.50 10.24
CA LEU A 124 -11.98 -1.06 10.08
C LEU A 124 -13.26 -0.48 9.46
N PRO A 125 -13.72 0.68 9.96
CA PRO A 125 -14.84 1.37 9.34
C PRO A 125 -14.54 1.73 7.89
N SER A 126 -15.58 1.89 7.09
CA SER A 126 -15.46 2.34 5.69
C SER A 126 -14.67 3.64 5.61
N PHE A 127 -13.73 3.71 4.67
CA PHE A 127 -12.90 4.88 4.41
C PHE A 127 -13.65 5.97 3.66
#